data_b504edae65d57a638425bed3d7cb7a57
#
_entry.id   b504edae65d57a638425bed3d7cb7a57
#
_cell.length_a   1.000
_cell.length_b   1.000
_cell.length_c   1.000
_cell.angle_alpha   90.00
_cell.angle_beta   90.00
_cell.angle_gamma   90.00
#
_symmetry.space_group_name_H-M   'P 1'
#
loop_
_entity.id
_entity.type
_entity.pdbx_description
1 polymer ?
#
loop_
_entity_poly.entity_id
_entity_poly.type
_entity_poly.pdbx_seq_one_letter_code
_entity_poly.pdbx_strand_id
1 'polypeptide(L)'
;EGGALFDPLVDHNPKLSKYCIEMSLVFQMLNDSENIESAINLKKLSTDFCQFRPNALIVLYRDSLSAEEQLDFDNSISLNTNTSNQNGRSKAELWWAKMLRSELVATGHAKIKCLLTQIELNHRDLSPALQNGISPLLAHAKNCMTNQSHSPVVQGVQIAKEHNG
;
A
#
# COMPACT_ATOMS: atom_id res chain seq x y z
N GLU A 1 -34.12 -5.92 -13.31
CA GLU A 1 -34.50 -4.54 -12.84
C GLU A 1 -33.36 -3.85 -12.07
N GLY A 2 -32.13 -3.87 -12.59
CA GLY A 2 -30.95 -3.20 -12.00
C GLY A 2 -30.37 -2.08 -12.88
N GLY A 3 -31.07 -1.67 -13.94
CA GLY A 3 -30.55 -0.71 -14.93
C GLY A 3 -30.78 0.77 -14.68
N ALA A 4 -31.43 1.14 -13.58
CA ALA A 4 -31.87 2.53 -13.35
C ALA A 4 -30.93 3.37 -12.45
N LEU A 5 -29.75 2.87 -12.11
CA LEU A 5 -28.82 3.56 -11.18
C LEU A 5 -27.73 4.39 -11.87
N PHE A 6 -27.66 4.34 -13.20
CA PHE A 6 -26.74 5.18 -13.99
C PHE A 6 -27.55 6.22 -14.78
N ASP A 7 -27.93 7.32 -14.12
CA ASP A 7 -28.36 8.52 -14.82
C ASP A 7 -27.13 9.12 -15.51
N PRO A 8 -27.10 9.19 -16.86
CA PRO A 8 -25.99 9.79 -17.58
C PRO A 8 -25.78 11.29 -17.27
N LEU A 9 -26.71 11.95 -16.59
CA LEU A 9 -26.55 13.32 -16.10
C LEU A 9 -25.78 13.41 -14.76
N VAL A 10 -25.58 12.31 -14.05
CA VAL A 10 -24.70 12.24 -12.85
C VAL A 10 -23.23 12.06 -13.23
N ASP A 11 -22.97 11.84 -14.51
CA ASP A 11 -21.75 11.21 -15.03
C ASP A 11 -20.51 12.11 -15.10
N HIS A 12 -20.54 13.35 -14.68
CA HIS A 12 -19.35 14.20 -14.77
C HIS A 12 -19.18 15.17 -13.59
N ASN A 13 -19.19 14.64 -12.36
CA ASN A 13 -18.61 15.42 -11.28
C ASN A 13 -17.11 15.04 -11.14
N PRO A 14 -16.19 15.82 -11.73
CA PRO A 14 -14.76 15.49 -11.72
C PRO A 14 -14.19 15.46 -10.30
N LYS A 15 -14.80 16.17 -9.36
CA LYS A 15 -14.40 16.13 -7.94
C LYS A 15 -14.77 14.81 -7.30
N LEU A 16 -15.96 14.27 -7.60
CA LEU A 16 -16.38 12.95 -7.10
C LEU A 16 -15.50 11.84 -7.70
N SER A 17 -15.24 11.87 -8.99
CA SER A 17 -14.37 10.92 -9.66
C SER A 17 -12.96 10.93 -9.05
N LYS A 18 -12.39 12.11 -8.85
CA LYS A 18 -11.09 12.25 -8.18
C LYS A 18 -11.11 11.67 -6.77
N TYR A 19 -12.13 11.99 -5.98
CA TYR A 19 -12.31 11.46 -4.64
C TYR A 19 -12.36 9.93 -4.64
N CYS A 20 -13.14 9.32 -5.53
CA CYS A 20 -13.26 7.86 -5.63
C CYS A 20 -11.93 7.19 -6.01
N ILE A 21 -11.17 7.78 -6.92
CA ILE A 21 -9.85 7.28 -7.32
C ILE A 21 -8.87 7.34 -6.14
N GLU A 22 -8.80 8.48 -5.45
CA GLU A 22 -7.92 8.67 -4.29
C GLU A 22 -8.28 7.72 -3.15
N MET A 23 -9.59 7.53 -2.86
CA MET A 23 -10.05 6.57 -1.86
C MET A 23 -9.72 5.12 -2.24
N SER A 24 -9.90 4.75 -3.50
CA SER A 24 -9.54 3.41 -3.99
C SER A 24 -8.04 3.15 -3.82
N LEU A 25 -7.19 4.14 -4.10
CA LEU A 25 -5.75 4.04 -3.89
C LEU A 25 -5.41 3.86 -2.40
N VAL A 26 -6.08 4.60 -1.50
CA VAL A 26 -5.87 4.44 -0.06
C VAL A 26 -6.22 3.02 0.39
N PHE A 27 -7.37 2.48 0.00
CA PHE A 27 -7.76 1.11 0.37
C PHE A 27 -6.82 0.07 -0.21
N GLN A 28 -6.35 0.26 -1.45
CA GLN A 28 -5.34 -0.61 -2.03
C GLN A 28 -4.05 -0.59 -1.22
N MET A 29 -3.54 0.59 -0.87
CA MET A 29 -2.31 0.71 -0.09
C MET A 29 -2.45 0.15 1.34
N LEU A 30 -3.61 0.30 1.98
CA LEU A 30 -3.90 -0.30 3.28
C LEU A 30 -3.85 -1.84 3.21
N ASN A 31 -4.51 -2.43 2.21
CA ASN A 31 -4.50 -3.87 1.98
C ASN A 31 -3.08 -4.39 1.67
N ASP A 32 -2.33 -3.66 0.86
CA ASP A 32 -0.95 -3.99 0.50
C ASP A 32 -0.03 -3.94 1.72
N SER A 33 -0.22 -2.93 2.60
CA SER A 33 0.51 -2.81 3.87
C SER A 33 0.21 -3.99 4.79
N GLU A 34 -1.06 -4.36 4.96
CA GLU A 34 -1.47 -5.50 5.77
C GLU A 34 -0.87 -6.82 5.27
N ASN A 35 -0.79 -7.00 3.95
CA ASN A 35 -0.14 -8.16 3.35
C ASN A 35 1.35 -8.26 3.73
N ILE A 36 2.09 -7.15 3.67
CA ILE A 36 3.50 -7.08 4.05
C ILE A 36 3.65 -7.34 5.56
N GLU A 37 2.88 -6.66 6.41
CA GLU A 37 2.94 -6.83 7.87
C GLU A 37 2.58 -8.25 8.31
N SER A 38 1.57 -8.85 7.70
CA SER A 38 1.19 -10.24 7.94
C SER A 38 2.33 -11.20 7.58
N ALA A 39 3.02 -10.97 6.47
CA ALA A 39 4.16 -11.78 6.07
C ALA A 39 5.34 -11.64 7.05
N ILE A 40 5.62 -10.43 7.54
CA ILE A 40 6.63 -10.16 8.57
C ILE A 40 6.30 -10.93 9.84
N ASN A 41 5.07 -10.82 10.35
CA ASN A 41 4.62 -11.49 11.56
C ASN A 41 4.72 -13.01 11.46
N LEU A 42 4.45 -13.57 10.29
CA LEU A 42 4.54 -15.00 10.00
C LEU A 42 5.97 -15.46 9.63
N LYS A 43 6.94 -14.55 9.61
CA LYS A 43 8.35 -14.81 9.22
C LYS A 43 8.48 -15.52 7.87
N LYS A 44 7.69 -15.09 6.89
CA LYS A 44 7.68 -15.64 5.53
C LYS A 44 7.73 -14.53 4.48
N LEU A 45 7.99 -14.90 3.23
CA LEU A 45 7.82 -13.98 2.10
C LEU A 45 6.34 -13.67 1.91
N SER A 46 6.02 -12.41 1.54
CA SER A 46 4.64 -12.10 1.20
C SER A 46 4.23 -12.82 -0.09
N THR A 47 2.94 -13.13 -0.20
CA THR A 47 2.40 -13.78 -1.40
C THR A 47 2.56 -12.90 -2.63
N ASP A 48 2.34 -11.59 -2.48
CA ASP A 48 2.49 -10.64 -3.57
C ASP A 48 3.94 -10.57 -4.06
N PHE A 49 4.90 -10.56 -3.12
CA PHE A 49 6.31 -10.60 -3.46
C PHE A 49 6.71 -11.89 -4.18
N CYS A 50 6.24 -13.05 -3.69
CA CYS A 50 6.53 -14.34 -4.30
C CYS A 50 5.95 -14.52 -5.70
N GLN A 51 4.76 -13.95 -5.95
CA GLN A 51 3.99 -14.12 -7.18
C GLN A 51 4.14 -12.94 -8.14
N PHE A 52 5.03 -11.99 -7.82
CA PHE A 52 5.21 -10.76 -8.60
C PHE A 52 3.89 -10.02 -8.86
N ARG A 53 3.03 -10.00 -7.84
CA ARG A 53 1.78 -9.25 -7.93
C ARG A 53 2.03 -7.78 -7.68
N PRO A 54 1.32 -6.88 -8.38
CA PRO A 54 1.37 -5.46 -8.08
C PRO A 54 0.99 -5.20 -6.61
N ASN A 55 1.90 -4.57 -5.89
CA ASN A 55 1.73 -4.15 -4.50
C ASN A 55 2.37 -2.77 -4.36
N ALA A 56 1.61 -1.78 -3.90
CA ALA A 56 2.04 -0.39 -3.89
C ALA A 56 3.32 -0.17 -3.06
N LEU A 57 3.50 -0.91 -1.96
CA LEU A 57 4.71 -0.78 -1.14
C LEU A 57 5.93 -1.36 -1.85
N ILE A 58 5.78 -2.51 -2.51
CA ILE A 58 6.84 -3.12 -3.30
C ILE A 58 7.27 -2.20 -4.44
N VAL A 59 6.30 -1.56 -5.12
CA VAL A 59 6.57 -0.57 -6.17
C VAL A 59 7.30 0.65 -5.59
N LEU A 60 6.85 1.20 -4.47
CA LEU A 60 7.53 2.32 -3.80
C LEU A 60 8.97 1.97 -3.43
N TYR A 61 9.22 0.76 -2.95
CA TYR A 61 10.58 0.30 -2.65
C TYR A 61 11.43 0.22 -3.93
N ARG A 62 10.90 -0.45 -4.95
CA ARG A 62 11.58 -0.57 -6.25
C ARG A 62 11.95 0.81 -6.82
N ASP A 63 11.03 1.76 -6.78
CA ASP A 63 11.26 3.12 -7.29
C ASP A 63 12.28 3.92 -6.47
N SER A 64 12.58 3.50 -5.24
CA SER A 64 13.65 4.08 -4.43
C SER A 64 15.05 3.55 -4.75
N LEU A 65 15.15 2.49 -5.54
CA LEU A 65 16.40 1.86 -5.94
C LEU A 65 17.05 2.58 -7.13
N SER A 66 18.37 2.46 -7.27
CA SER A 66 19.07 2.87 -8.48
C SER A 66 18.63 2.04 -9.70
N ALA A 67 18.85 2.52 -10.92
CA ALA A 67 18.45 1.81 -12.14
C ALA A 67 19.06 0.39 -12.24
N GLU A 68 20.30 0.22 -11.78
CA GLU A 68 20.98 -1.08 -11.74
C GLU A 68 20.34 -2.01 -10.72
N GLU A 69 20.04 -1.51 -9.52
CA GLU A 69 19.37 -2.27 -8.49
C GLU A 69 17.93 -2.64 -8.86
N GLN A 70 17.20 -1.77 -9.55
CA GLN A 70 15.85 -2.07 -10.07
C GLN A 70 15.91 -3.27 -11.03
N LEU A 71 16.89 -3.30 -11.93
CA LEU A 71 17.05 -4.40 -12.87
C LEU A 71 17.38 -5.73 -12.15
N ASP A 72 18.29 -5.70 -11.18
CA ASP A 72 18.61 -6.90 -10.39
C ASP A 72 17.43 -7.37 -9.53
N PHE A 73 16.67 -6.42 -8.95
CA PHE A 73 15.45 -6.68 -8.21
C PHE A 73 14.40 -7.38 -9.08
N ASP A 74 14.06 -6.79 -10.24
CA ASP A 74 13.07 -7.31 -11.17
C ASP A 74 13.44 -8.72 -11.67
N ASN A 75 14.70 -8.92 -12.04
CA ASN A 75 15.21 -10.22 -12.45
C ASN A 75 15.14 -11.26 -11.33
N SER A 76 15.47 -10.87 -10.10
CA SER A 76 15.48 -11.77 -8.95
C SER A 76 14.08 -12.25 -8.59
N ILE A 77 13.07 -11.39 -8.67
CA ILE A 77 11.67 -11.75 -8.41
C ILE A 77 11.10 -12.59 -9.55
N SER A 78 11.35 -12.21 -10.80
CA SER A 78 10.88 -12.96 -11.98
C SER A 78 11.42 -14.40 -12.02
N LEU A 79 12.65 -14.63 -11.59
CA LEU A 79 13.24 -15.95 -11.49
C LEU A 79 12.63 -16.82 -10.38
N ASN A 80 12.11 -16.21 -9.32
CA ASN A 80 11.47 -16.92 -8.22
C ASN A 80 10.12 -17.53 -8.63
N THR A 81 9.45 -16.98 -9.64
CA THR A 81 8.19 -17.53 -10.16
C THR A 81 8.39 -18.86 -10.91
N ASN A 82 9.59 -19.15 -11.34
CA ASN A 82 9.96 -20.42 -11.98
C ASN A 82 10.45 -21.41 -10.91
N THR A 83 9.54 -22.19 -10.38
CA THR A 83 9.59 -23.04 -9.16
C THR A 83 10.73 -24.07 -9.03
N SER A 84 11.63 -24.20 -9.98
CA SER A 84 12.73 -25.17 -9.97
C SER A 84 14.11 -24.60 -9.68
N ASN A 85 14.24 -23.28 -9.50
CA ASN A 85 15.56 -22.65 -9.37
C ASN A 85 15.84 -22.19 -7.94
N GLN A 86 16.57 -23.03 -7.17
CA GLN A 86 16.99 -22.68 -5.79
C GLN A 86 17.77 -21.35 -5.71
N ASN A 87 18.55 -21.01 -6.75
CA ASN A 87 19.28 -19.74 -6.81
C ASN A 87 18.38 -18.53 -6.94
N GLY A 88 17.26 -18.63 -7.67
CA GLY A 88 16.26 -17.56 -7.78
C GLY A 88 15.58 -17.28 -6.45
N ARG A 89 15.22 -18.34 -5.71
CA ARG A 89 14.60 -18.21 -4.39
C ARG A 89 15.53 -17.50 -3.39
N SER A 90 16.80 -17.88 -3.35
CA SER A 90 17.81 -17.26 -2.47
C SER A 90 17.97 -15.74 -2.75
N LYS A 91 17.99 -15.32 -4.03
CA LYS A 91 18.07 -13.91 -4.40
C LYS A 91 16.80 -13.12 -4.00
N ALA A 92 15.62 -13.68 -4.22
CA ALA A 92 14.37 -13.08 -3.81
C ALA A 92 14.30 -12.89 -2.28
N GLU A 93 14.77 -13.87 -1.51
CA GLU A 93 14.86 -13.79 -0.04
C GLU A 93 15.83 -12.69 0.42
N LEU A 94 16.94 -12.49 -0.28
CA LEU A 94 17.86 -11.38 0.00
C LEU A 94 17.22 -10.03 -0.27
N TRP A 95 16.50 -9.85 -1.37
CA TRP A 95 15.79 -8.62 -1.67
C TRP A 95 14.66 -8.36 -0.69
N TRP A 96 13.93 -9.40 -0.31
CA TRP A 96 12.92 -9.30 0.75
C TRP A 96 13.54 -8.80 2.06
N ALA A 97 14.66 -9.37 2.48
CA ALA A 97 15.37 -8.95 3.68
C ALA A 97 15.88 -7.50 3.60
N LYS A 98 16.37 -7.04 2.43
CA LYS A 98 16.75 -5.65 2.19
C LYS A 98 15.54 -4.71 2.31
N MET A 99 14.44 -5.07 1.68
CA MET A 99 13.19 -4.32 1.70
C MET A 99 12.66 -4.15 3.13
N LEU A 100 12.67 -5.21 3.94
CA LEU A 100 12.22 -5.16 5.33
C LEU A 100 13.12 -4.31 6.25
N ARG A 101 14.41 -4.18 5.92
CA ARG A 101 15.34 -3.30 6.66
C ARG A 101 15.20 -1.84 6.24
N SER A 102 14.58 -1.57 5.11
CA SER A 102 14.28 -0.21 4.67
C SER A 102 13.11 0.37 5.49
N GLU A 103 12.93 1.68 5.40
CA GLU A 103 11.78 2.35 6.04
C GLU A 103 10.48 2.20 5.23
N LEU A 104 10.35 1.12 4.46
CA LEU A 104 9.27 0.93 3.50
C LEU A 104 7.88 1.04 4.13
N VAL A 105 7.64 0.32 5.23
CA VAL A 105 6.34 0.32 5.92
C VAL A 105 6.03 1.72 6.45
N ALA A 106 7.01 2.38 7.08
CA ALA A 106 6.84 3.75 7.57
C ALA A 106 6.58 4.74 6.42
N THR A 107 7.29 4.59 5.30
CA THR A 107 7.09 5.40 4.09
C THR A 107 5.71 5.17 3.50
N GLY A 108 5.26 3.92 3.43
CA GLY A 108 3.91 3.55 3.00
C GLY A 108 2.83 4.20 3.86
N HIS A 109 2.95 4.10 5.18
CA HIS A 109 2.03 4.72 6.13
C HIS A 109 2.03 6.25 6.01
N ALA A 110 3.20 6.88 5.85
CA ALA A 110 3.27 8.33 5.63
C ALA A 110 2.56 8.75 4.34
N LYS A 111 2.69 7.96 3.27
CA LYS A 111 2.00 8.19 2.00
C LYS A 111 0.49 8.06 2.15
N ILE A 112 0.00 7.02 2.82
CA ILE A 112 -1.43 6.82 3.09
C ILE A 112 -1.98 8.00 3.89
N LYS A 113 -1.27 8.44 4.94
CA LYS A 113 -1.66 9.60 5.76
C LYS A 113 -1.76 10.88 4.94
N CYS A 114 -0.80 11.11 4.06
CA CYS A 114 -0.82 12.26 3.14
C CYS A 114 -2.04 12.21 2.21
N LEU A 115 -2.34 11.05 1.61
CA LEU A 115 -3.51 10.85 0.76
C LEU A 115 -4.81 11.07 1.53
N LEU A 116 -4.94 10.52 2.74
CA LEU A 116 -6.13 10.75 3.58
C LEU A 116 -6.34 12.22 3.90
N THR A 117 -5.27 12.96 4.20
CA THR A 117 -5.36 14.41 4.41
C THR A 117 -5.85 15.14 3.16
N GLN A 118 -5.33 14.77 1.98
CA GLN A 118 -5.76 15.34 0.71
C GLN A 118 -7.22 15.03 0.41
N ILE A 119 -7.66 13.81 0.67
CA ILE A 119 -9.05 13.36 0.53
C ILE A 119 -9.97 14.14 1.46
N GLU A 120 -9.57 14.41 2.69
CA GLU A 120 -10.36 15.23 3.62
C GLU A 120 -10.56 16.66 3.13
N LEU A 121 -9.53 17.25 2.53
CA LEU A 121 -9.65 18.57 1.92
C LEU A 121 -10.62 18.54 0.73
N ASN A 122 -10.45 17.57 -0.16
CA ASN A 122 -11.34 17.42 -1.33
C ASN A 122 -12.79 17.09 -0.93
N HIS A 123 -12.99 16.35 0.18
CA HIS A 123 -14.31 16.03 0.71
C HIS A 123 -15.13 17.28 1.07
N ARG A 124 -14.48 18.31 1.61
CA ARG A 124 -15.14 19.58 1.98
C ARG A 124 -15.71 20.33 0.77
N ASP A 125 -15.17 20.08 -0.40
CA ASP A 125 -15.59 20.72 -1.66
C ASP A 125 -16.77 20.01 -2.34
N LEU A 126 -17.24 18.89 -1.79
CA LEU A 126 -18.38 18.15 -2.31
C LEU A 126 -19.70 18.72 -1.74
N SER A 127 -20.81 18.43 -2.42
CA SER A 127 -22.13 18.80 -1.90
C SER A 127 -22.43 18.09 -0.58
N PRO A 128 -23.25 18.67 0.33
CA PRO A 128 -23.58 18.05 1.62
C PRO A 128 -24.17 16.64 1.49
N ALA A 129 -24.94 16.38 0.46
CA ALA A 129 -25.53 15.05 0.21
C ALA A 129 -24.42 14.01 -0.10
N LEU A 130 -23.44 14.37 -0.94
CA LEU A 130 -22.29 13.51 -1.25
C LEU A 130 -21.39 13.35 -0.01
N GLN A 131 -21.12 14.44 0.72
CA GLN A 131 -20.34 14.36 1.96
C GLN A 131 -20.92 13.33 2.92
N ASN A 132 -22.24 13.39 3.16
CA ASN A 132 -22.93 12.45 4.05
C ASN A 132 -22.85 11.01 3.55
N GLY A 133 -22.99 10.78 2.25
CA GLY A 133 -22.94 9.43 1.67
C GLY A 133 -21.56 8.78 1.73
N ILE A 134 -20.49 9.56 1.64
CA ILE A 134 -19.12 9.01 1.56
C ILE A 134 -18.31 9.13 2.86
N SER A 135 -18.78 9.93 3.84
CA SER A 135 -18.14 10.07 5.16
C SER A 135 -17.86 8.74 5.86
N PRO A 136 -18.73 7.72 5.81
CA PRO A 136 -18.43 6.41 6.40
C PRO A 136 -17.20 5.73 5.81
N LEU A 137 -16.96 5.86 4.50
CA LEU A 137 -15.76 5.30 3.84
C LEU A 137 -14.49 5.98 4.34
N LEU A 138 -14.51 7.30 4.44
CA LEU A 138 -13.37 8.05 4.97
C LEU A 138 -13.08 7.69 6.44
N ALA A 139 -14.12 7.58 7.26
CA ALA A 139 -14.00 7.16 8.65
C ALA A 139 -13.42 5.74 8.75
N HIS A 140 -13.88 4.82 7.90
CA HIS A 140 -13.36 3.46 7.86
C HIS A 140 -11.86 3.43 7.48
N ALA A 141 -11.45 4.15 6.44
CA ALA A 141 -10.04 4.21 6.03
C ALA A 141 -9.13 4.75 7.15
N LYS A 142 -9.58 5.79 7.88
CA LYS A 142 -8.86 6.32 9.04
C LYS A 142 -8.72 5.30 10.18
N ASN A 143 -9.78 4.57 10.47
CA ASN A 143 -9.76 3.53 11.50
C ASN A 143 -8.79 2.40 11.13
N CYS A 144 -8.78 1.96 9.87
CA CYS A 144 -7.81 0.97 9.38
C CYS A 144 -6.38 1.47 9.57
N MET A 145 -6.10 2.73 9.18
CA MET A 145 -4.77 3.34 9.33
C MET A 145 -4.34 3.42 10.81
N THR A 146 -5.25 3.78 11.71
CA THR A 146 -4.97 3.86 13.15
C THR A 146 -4.61 2.49 13.72
N ASN A 147 -5.35 1.46 13.35
CA ASN A 147 -5.11 0.09 13.80
C ASN A 147 -3.75 -0.45 13.32
N GLN A 148 -3.37 -0.18 12.07
CA GLN A 148 -2.05 -0.56 11.53
C GLN A 148 -0.91 0.16 12.24
N SER A 149 -1.06 1.44 12.59
CA SER A 149 -0.04 2.22 13.31
C SER A 149 0.28 1.68 14.71
N HIS A 150 -0.59 0.85 15.28
CA HIS A 150 -0.38 0.18 16.56
C HIS A 150 0.18 -1.24 16.41
N SER A 151 0.50 -1.68 15.20
CA SER A 151 1.14 -2.98 14.96
C SER A 151 2.52 -3.01 15.62
N PRO A 152 2.87 -4.11 16.34
CA PRO A 152 4.19 -4.26 16.98
C PRO A 152 5.36 -4.16 15.99
N VAL A 153 5.12 -4.40 14.71
CA VAL A 153 6.12 -4.28 13.64
C VAL A 153 6.58 -2.83 13.46
N VAL A 154 5.66 -1.88 13.48
CA VAL A 154 5.98 -0.44 13.35
C VAL A 154 6.74 0.05 14.57
N GLN A 155 6.39 -0.43 15.76
CA GLN A 155 7.06 -0.07 17.02
C GLN A 155 8.47 -0.69 17.12
N GLY A 156 8.67 -1.91 16.63
CA GLY A 156 9.96 -2.59 16.64
C GLY A 156 11.02 -1.91 15.78
N VAL A 157 10.63 -1.30 14.67
CA VAL A 157 11.55 -0.51 13.80
C VAL A 157 11.99 0.80 14.46
N GLN A 158 11.13 1.43 15.27
CA GLN A 158 11.48 2.64 16.02
C GLN A 158 12.43 2.36 17.18
N ILE A 159 12.20 1.29 17.94
CA ILE A 159 13.06 0.91 19.09
C ILE A 159 14.48 0.54 18.64
N ALA A 160 14.62 -0.12 17.47
CA ALA A 160 15.94 -0.46 16.94
C ALA A 160 16.81 0.74 16.54
N LYS A 161 16.19 1.91 16.27
CA LYS A 161 16.91 3.17 15.97
C LYS A 161 17.42 3.87 17.23
N GLU A 162 16.70 3.80 18.34
CA GLU A 162 17.08 4.46 19.59
C GLU A 162 18.27 3.78 20.29
N HIS A 163 18.57 2.52 19.95
CA HIS A 163 19.67 1.76 20.55
C HIS A 163 20.96 1.76 19.72
N ASN A 164 21.00 2.35 18.54
CA ASN A 164 22.15 2.43 17.65
C ASN A 164 22.63 3.88 17.38
N GLY A 165 22.21 4.82 18.21
CA GLY A 165 22.65 6.24 18.20
C GLY A 165 23.68 6.53 19.24
#